data_176ccb7ab657f83ff17c6ba776945af0
#
_entry.id   176ccb7ab657f83ff17c6ba776945af0
#
_cell.length_a   1.000
_cell.length_b   1.000
_cell.length_c   1.000
_cell.angle_alpha   90.00
_cell.angle_beta   90.00
_cell.angle_gamma   90.00
#
_symmetry.space_group_name_H-M   'P 1'
#
loop_
_entity.id
_entity.type
_entity.pdbx_description
1 polymer ?
#
loop_
_entity_poly.entity_id
_entity_poly.type
_entity_poly.pdbx_seq_one_letter_code
_entity_poly.pdbx_strand_id
1 'polypeptide(L)'
;MWTIKSDERLELHDEEEDEVIAILLWDERFLNWKLYYRYTEGSGYAYLDSMEEFGKLDIEPVEMAAVETIIDYCKEKANFWEGRAEDMEAMM
;
A
#
# COMPACT_ATOMS: atom_id res chain seq x y z
N MET A 1 -10.70 0.61 -5.86
CA MET A 1 -11.13 2.03 -6.00
C MET A 1 -10.84 2.81 -4.72
N TRP A 2 -10.32 4.01 -4.86
CA TRP A 2 -10.08 4.89 -3.73
C TRP A 2 -11.36 5.59 -3.29
N THR A 3 -11.55 5.70 -1.98
CA THR A 3 -12.64 6.45 -1.36
C THR A 3 -12.05 7.55 -0.48
N ILE A 4 -12.53 8.77 -0.65
CA ILE A 4 -12.12 9.91 0.17
C ILE A 4 -12.98 9.90 1.44
N LYS A 5 -12.39 9.57 2.58
CA LYS A 5 -13.10 9.58 3.87
C LYS A 5 -13.07 10.96 4.51
N SER A 6 -11.97 11.67 4.33
CA SER A 6 -11.82 13.06 4.77
C SER A 6 -10.67 13.68 3.96
N ASP A 7 -10.39 14.95 4.18
CA ASP A 7 -9.26 15.64 3.55
C ASP A 7 -7.90 15.12 4.04
N GLU A 8 -7.88 14.26 5.05
CA GLU A 8 -6.68 13.67 5.64
C GLU A 8 -6.63 12.15 5.55
N ARG A 9 -7.66 11.50 4.99
CA ARG A 9 -7.74 10.04 4.93
C ARG A 9 -8.36 9.55 3.63
N LEU A 10 -7.58 8.73 2.90
CA LEU A 10 -8.02 8.04 1.69
C LEU A 10 -7.93 6.53 1.92
N GLU A 11 -8.90 5.78 1.42
CA GLU A 11 -8.95 4.32 1.58
C GLU A 11 -9.08 3.65 0.22
N LEU A 12 -8.24 2.65 -0.02
CA LEU A 12 -8.30 1.83 -1.23
C LEU A 12 -9.10 0.56 -0.93
N HIS A 13 -10.22 0.40 -1.63
CA HIS A 13 -11.11 -0.76 -1.49
C HIS A 13 -10.84 -1.80 -2.56
N ASP A 14 -10.81 -3.07 -2.15
CA ASP A 14 -10.89 -4.19 -3.06
C ASP A 14 -12.36 -4.47 -3.33
N GLU A 15 -12.78 -4.32 -4.59
CA GLU A 15 -14.18 -4.49 -4.98
C GLU A 15 -14.68 -5.94 -4.89
N GLU A 16 -13.78 -6.90 -5.07
CA GLU A 16 -14.13 -8.32 -5.01
C GLU A 16 -14.40 -8.79 -3.59
N GLU A 17 -13.59 -8.35 -2.62
CA GLU A 17 -13.70 -8.79 -1.24
C GLU A 17 -14.41 -7.77 -0.33
N ASP A 18 -14.73 -6.59 -0.86
CA ASP A 18 -15.34 -5.48 -0.12
C ASP A 18 -14.55 -5.13 1.15
N GLU A 19 -13.23 -5.08 1.03
CA GLU A 19 -12.32 -4.77 2.13
C GLU A 19 -11.43 -3.59 1.79
N VAL A 20 -11.04 -2.85 2.83
CA VAL A 20 -10.03 -1.79 2.69
C VAL A 20 -8.64 -2.44 2.74
N ILE A 21 -7.89 -2.34 1.66
CA ILE A 21 -6.57 -2.96 1.55
C ILE A 21 -5.42 -1.99 1.79
N ALA A 22 -5.65 -0.70 1.64
CA ALA A 22 -4.63 0.32 1.87
C ALA A 22 -5.26 1.61 2.38
N ILE A 23 -4.49 2.37 3.13
CA ILE A 23 -4.92 3.64 3.70
C ILE A 23 -3.81 4.67 3.49
N LEU A 24 -4.18 5.86 3.01
CA LEU A 24 -3.32 7.03 2.98
C LEU A 24 -3.78 7.99 4.06
N LEU A 25 -2.88 8.33 4.97
CA LEU A 25 -3.14 9.29 6.05
C LEU A 25 -2.23 10.50 5.89
N TRP A 26 -2.83 11.69 5.97
CA TRP A 26 -2.06 12.93 5.96
C TRP A 26 -1.43 13.16 7.35
N ASP A 27 -0.13 13.41 7.37
CA ASP A 27 0.61 13.71 8.59
C ASP A 27 0.97 15.19 8.62
N GLU A 28 0.29 15.95 9.46
CA GLU A 28 0.52 17.40 9.62
C GLU A 28 1.90 17.74 10.16
N ARG A 29 2.52 16.84 10.90
CA ARG A 29 3.86 17.09 11.49
C ARG A 29 4.96 17.06 10.44
N PHE A 30 4.82 16.18 9.44
CA PHE A 30 5.80 16.01 8.38
C PHE A 30 5.32 16.55 7.03
N LEU A 31 4.08 17.03 6.95
CA LEU A 31 3.47 17.58 5.74
C LEU A 31 3.56 16.61 4.55
N ASN A 32 3.26 15.35 4.80
CA ASN A 32 3.27 14.32 3.77
C ASN A 32 2.13 13.32 3.97
N TRP A 33 1.88 12.50 2.95
CA TRP A 33 0.98 11.37 3.03
C TRP A 33 1.75 10.13 3.44
N LYS A 34 1.19 9.35 4.38
CA LYS A 34 1.75 8.06 4.80
C LYS A 34 0.87 6.94 4.30
N LEU A 35 1.51 5.97 3.63
CA LEU A 35 0.83 4.81 3.07
C LEU A 35 0.92 3.63 4.02
N TYR A 36 -0.25 3.06 4.35
CA TYR A 36 -0.38 1.85 5.13
C TYR A 36 -1.00 0.76 4.26
N TYR A 37 -0.50 -0.45 4.37
CA TYR A 37 -0.94 -1.57 3.55
C TYR A 37 -1.21 -2.79 4.42
N ARG A 38 -2.23 -3.58 4.04
CA ARG A 38 -2.60 -4.80 4.73
C ARG A 38 -2.00 -5.99 3.98
N TYR A 39 -1.01 -6.63 4.58
CA TYR A 39 -0.24 -7.70 3.94
C TYR A 39 -1.00 -9.00 3.79
N THR A 40 -1.79 -9.36 4.79
CA THR A 40 -2.55 -10.61 4.82
C THR A 40 -3.93 -10.36 5.40
N GLU A 41 -4.89 -11.17 4.96
CA GLU A 41 -6.24 -11.15 5.48
C GLU A 41 -6.24 -11.36 7.00
N GLY A 42 -7.00 -10.55 7.72
CA GLY A 42 -7.10 -10.63 9.18
C GLY A 42 -5.99 -9.91 9.94
N SER A 43 -4.93 -9.44 9.26
CA SER A 43 -3.88 -8.65 9.91
C SER A 43 -4.25 -7.17 9.94
N GLY A 44 -3.56 -6.40 10.77
CA GLY A 44 -3.69 -4.94 10.78
C GLY A 44 -2.91 -4.31 9.62
N TYR A 45 -3.05 -2.99 9.50
CA TYR A 45 -2.33 -2.22 8.50
C TYR A 45 -0.92 -1.91 9.00
N ALA A 46 0.08 -2.09 8.14
CA ALA A 46 1.46 -1.78 8.45
C ALA A 46 1.95 -0.63 7.56
N TYR A 47 2.78 0.22 8.13
CA TYR A 47 3.39 1.33 7.40
C TYR A 47 4.24 0.78 6.24
N LEU A 48 4.00 1.31 5.04
CA LEU A 48 4.71 0.90 3.84
C LEU A 48 5.69 1.96 3.34
N ASP A 49 5.23 3.20 3.18
CA ASP A 49 6.07 4.28 2.66
C ASP A 49 5.47 5.64 2.96
N SER A 50 6.29 6.68 2.85
CA SER A 50 5.86 8.08 2.92
C SER A 50 5.86 8.68 1.53
N MET A 51 4.74 9.30 1.14
CA MET A 51 4.61 9.99 -0.14
C MET A 51 5.01 11.45 0.03
N GLU A 52 6.32 11.72 0.12
CA GLU A 52 6.85 13.05 0.46
C GLU A 52 6.71 14.09 -0.65
N GLU A 53 6.54 13.65 -1.88
CA GLU A 53 6.46 14.53 -3.05
C GLU A 53 5.10 15.19 -3.23
N PHE A 54 4.09 14.78 -2.46
CA PHE A 54 2.72 15.20 -2.66
C PHE A 54 2.19 16.01 -1.49
N GLY A 55 1.53 17.14 -1.80
CA GLY A 55 0.86 17.96 -0.82
C GLY A 55 -0.53 17.41 -0.46
N LYS A 56 -1.17 18.06 0.49
CA LYS A 56 -2.49 17.64 1.00
C LYS A 56 -3.57 17.63 -0.06
N LEU A 57 -3.49 18.51 -1.07
CA LEU A 57 -4.47 18.62 -2.14
C LEU A 57 -4.15 17.76 -3.36
N ASP A 58 -2.99 17.10 -3.39
CA ASP A 58 -2.54 16.28 -4.52
C ASP A 58 -3.14 14.87 -4.44
N ILE A 59 -4.45 14.76 -4.39
CA ILE A 59 -5.17 13.51 -4.13
C ILE A 59 -4.98 12.49 -5.25
N GLU A 60 -5.30 12.85 -6.50
CA GLU A 60 -5.14 11.91 -7.62
C GLU A 60 -3.67 11.47 -7.82
N PRO A 61 -2.69 12.38 -7.83
CA PRO A 61 -1.30 11.97 -7.96
C PRO A 61 -0.82 11.06 -6.83
N VAL A 62 -1.20 11.32 -5.57
CA VAL A 62 -0.78 10.50 -4.45
C VAL A 62 -1.45 9.12 -4.49
N GLU A 63 -2.69 9.02 -4.93
CA GLU A 63 -3.38 7.75 -5.11
C GLU A 63 -2.66 6.87 -6.13
N MET A 64 -2.26 7.44 -7.26
CA MET A 64 -1.52 6.72 -8.31
C MET A 64 -0.15 6.26 -7.81
N ALA A 65 0.58 7.13 -7.13
CA ALA A 65 1.89 6.79 -6.57
C ALA A 65 1.77 5.69 -5.51
N ALA A 66 0.73 5.70 -4.70
CA ALA A 66 0.48 4.68 -3.69
C ALA A 66 0.22 3.31 -4.34
N VAL A 67 -0.58 3.26 -5.39
CA VAL A 67 -0.84 2.00 -6.12
C VAL A 67 0.45 1.46 -6.73
N GLU A 68 1.27 2.30 -7.33
CA GLU A 68 2.57 1.89 -7.88
C GLU A 68 3.48 1.32 -6.79
N THR A 69 3.53 1.97 -5.63
CA THR A 69 4.32 1.51 -4.48
C THR A 69 3.84 0.14 -4.00
N ILE A 70 2.53 -0.08 -3.92
CA ILE A 70 1.95 -1.36 -3.53
C ILE A 70 2.29 -2.45 -4.56
N ILE A 71 2.18 -2.14 -5.85
CA ILE A 71 2.52 -3.09 -6.92
C ILE A 71 3.99 -3.50 -6.83
N ASP A 72 4.89 -2.54 -6.66
CA ASP A 72 6.32 -2.83 -6.52
C ASP A 72 6.60 -3.69 -5.29
N TYR A 73 5.95 -3.40 -4.18
CA TYR A 73 6.06 -4.21 -2.96
C TYR A 73 5.59 -5.64 -3.20
N CYS A 74 4.46 -5.82 -3.87
CA CYS A 74 3.92 -7.15 -4.16
C CYS A 74 4.85 -7.94 -5.10
N LYS A 75 5.46 -7.28 -6.08
CA LYS A 75 6.43 -7.91 -6.98
C LYS A 75 7.68 -8.36 -6.25
N GLU A 76 8.20 -7.54 -5.35
CA GLU A 76 9.36 -7.91 -4.52
C GLU A 76 9.04 -9.12 -3.66
N LYS A 77 7.87 -9.17 -3.05
CA LYS A 77 7.44 -10.31 -2.24
C LYS A 77 7.26 -11.57 -3.07
N ALA A 78 6.65 -11.45 -4.25
CA ALA A 78 6.48 -12.59 -5.15
C ALA A 78 7.84 -13.16 -5.58
N ASN A 79 8.78 -12.31 -5.96
CA ASN A 79 10.13 -12.72 -6.32
C ASN A 79 10.84 -13.42 -5.17
N PHE A 80 10.69 -12.90 -3.97
CA PHE A 80 11.27 -13.51 -2.77
C PHE A 80 10.71 -14.93 -2.54
N TRP A 81 9.40 -15.11 -2.64
CA TRP A 81 8.77 -16.42 -2.45
C TRP A 81 9.10 -17.38 -3.58
N GLU A 82 9.17 -16.92 -4.83
CA GLU A 82 9.59 -17.74 -5.98
C GLU A 82 11.03 -18.25 -5.78
N GLY A 83 11.94 -17.35 -5.40
CA GLY A 83 13.32 -17.75 -5.12
C GLY A 83 13.42 -18.78 -4.01
N ARG A 84 12.61 -18.65 -2.97
CA ARG A 84 12.57 -19.60 -1.86
C ARG A 84 12.03 -20.96 -2.29
N ALA A 85 10.99 -20.97 -3.14
CA ALA A 85 10.43 -22.21 -3.67
C ALA A 85 11.47 -22.97 -4.52
N GLU A 86 12.21 -22.27 -5.36
CA GLU A 86 13.28 -22.85 -6.17
C GLU A 86 14.37 -23.45 -5.28
N ASP A 87 14.79 -22.74 -4.22
CA ASP A 87 15.78 -23.25 -3.28
C ASP A 87 15.30 -24.51 -2.57
N MET A 88 14.04 -24.56 -2.19
CA MET A 88 13.45 -25.74 -1.54
C MET A 88 13.36 -26.92 -2.49
N GLU A 89 12.99 -26.69 -3.75
CA GLU A 89 12.97 -27.74 -4.78
C GLU A 89 14.37 -28.28 -5.03
N ALA A 90 15.38 -27.44 -5.04
CA ALA A 90 16.78 -27.86 -5.22
C ALA A 90 17.28 -28.71 -4.06
N MET A 91 16.69 -28.61 -2.88
CA MET A 91 17.04 -29.42 -1.72
C MET A 91 16.30 -30.76 -1.65
N MET A 92 15.30 -30.94 -2.49
CA MET A 92 14.57 -32.19 -2.61
C MET A 92 15.19 -33.09 -3.69
#